data_bb41f9803ca2c3a70e46afb8810bf043
#
_entry.id   bb41f9803ca2c3a70e46afb8810bf043
#
_cell.length_a   1.000
_cell.length_b   1.000
_cell.length_c   1.000
_cell.angle_alpha   90.00
_cell.angle_beta   90.00
_cell.angle_gamma   90.00
#
_symmetry.space_group_name_H-M   'P 1'
#
loop_
_entity.id
_entity.type
_entity.pdbx_description
1 polymer ?
#
loop_
_entity_poly.entity_id
_entity_poly.type
_entity_poly.pdbx_seq_one_letter_code
_entity_poly.pdbx_strand_id
1 'polypeptide(L)'
;MIMEKIRFITDSASDMNHPREDVTILPLHIRFGDDEYADGVTISHREFYEKLIECDTLPTTSLVSPTVFEDAYEQAVSAGETVIVITISGKLSGTCQSARIAAEDYEGKVFVIDSMNATIGERILVEYGLQLKDQGKSAEEIVSILEKEKSKIHTMGLLDTLEYLKKGGRISSTVAFIGGALAIKPVVAVSDGEIIMLGKARGSKNGSNFLIREIEKADGVDFSRPFCLGYTGLSDELLQKYIHDSEDLWKDYAKELPISTLGATIGTHVGPGAVAVAFFEH
;
A
#
# COMPACT_ATOMS: atom_id res chain seq x y z
N MET A 1 -35.58 -3.79 4.16
CA MET A 1 -34.43 -4.51 4.74
C MET A 1 -33.53 -3.47 5.38
N ILE A 2 -33.11 -3.69 6.63
CA ILE A 2 -32.10 -2.81 7.28
C ILE A 2 -30.80 -3.17 6.57
N MET A 3 -30.13 -2.18 5.95
CA MET A 3 -28.81 -2.41 5.34
C MET A 3 -27.83 -2.77 6.45
N GLU A 4 -26.99 -3.76 6.18
CA GLU A 4 -25.90 -4.18 7.07
C GLU A 4 -24.93 -3.01 7.26
N LYS A 5 -24.58 -2.74 8.51
CA LYS A 5 -23.53 -1.75 8.81
C LYS A 5 -22.18 -2.43 8.71
N ILE A 6 -21.35 -1.99 7.78
CA ILE A 6 -20.03 -2.57 7.54
C ILE A 6 -18.96 -1.51 7.85
N ARG A 7 -18.00 -1.87 8.70
CA ARG A 7 -16.78 -1.11 9.00
C ARG A 7 -15.61 -1.74 8.27
N PHE A 8 -14.84 -0.93 7.56
CA PHE A 8 -13.53 -1.36 7.05
C PHE A 8 -12.44 -0.97 8.05
N ILE A 9 -11.50 -1.89 8.26
CA ILE A 9 -10.28 -1.62 9.02
C ILE A 9 -9.10 -1.95 8.12
N THR A 10 -8.14 -1.04 8.03
CA THR A 10 -6.88 -1.27 7.34
C THR A 10 -5.73 -0.74 8.19
N ASP A 11 -4.50 -1.00 7.80
CA ASP A 11 -3.33 -0.45 8.46
C ASP A 11 -2.71 0.72 7.68
N SER A 12 -1.79 1.44 8.31
CA SER A 12 -1.21 2.65 7.71
C SER A 12 -0.34 2.38 6.49
N ALA A 13 0.09 1.11 6.27
CA ALA A 13 0.82 0.75 5.06
C ALA A 13 -0.04 0.76 3.80
N SER A 14 -1.37 0.93 3.92
CA SER A 14 -2.28 1.17 2.79
C SER A 14 -2.12 2.57 2.17
N ASP A 15 -1.43 3.49 2.84
CA ASP A 15 -1.25 4.88 2.39
C ASP A 15 -2.57 5.60 2.05
N MET A 16 -3.65 5.24 2.75
CA MET A 16 -4.95 5.88 2.62
C MET A 16 -4.99 7.17 3.44
N ASN A 17 -4.67 8.32 2.81
CA ASN A 17 -4.47 9.59 3.50
C ASN A 17 -5.78 10.27 3.94
N HIS A 18 -6.90 9.95 3.30
CA HIS A 18 -8.22 10.55 3.57
C HIS A 18 -9.30 9.45 3.62
N PRO A 19 -9.37 8.70 4.73
CA PRO A 19 -10.35 7.64 4.85
C PRO A 19 -11.78 8.20 4.98
N ARG A 20 -12.76 7.43 4.51
CA ARG A 20 -14.18 7.68 4.76
C ARG A 20 -14.49 7.41 6.25
N GLU A 21 -15.62 7.91 6.75
CA GLU A 21 -16.06 7.71 8.13
C GLU A 21 -16.24 6.23 8.51
N ASP A 22 -16.50 5.36 7.52
CA ASP A 22 -16.66 3.91 7.68
C ASP A 22 -15.35 3.13 7.53
N VAL A 23 -14.20 3.82 7.50
CA VAL A 23 -12.86 3.23 7.46
C VAL A 23 -12.07 3.65 8.69
N THR A 24 -11.46 2.68 9.36
CA THR A 24 -10.52 2.89 10.46
C THR A 24 -9.12 2.47 10.01
N ILE A 25 -8.13 3.34 10.20
CA ILE A 25 -6.73 3.06 9.89
C ILE A 25 -5.97 2.85 11.19
N LEU A 26 -5.34 1.68 11.32
CA LEU A 26 -4.49 1.34 12.47
C LEU A 26 -3.02 1.62 12.14
N PRO A 27 -2.32 2.44 12.93
CA PRO A 27 -0.96 2.82 12.60
C PRO A 27 0.03 1.70 12.89
N LEU A 28 0.95 1.44 11.93
CA LEU A 28 2.22 0.81 12.23
C LEU A 28 3.12 1.82 12.94
N HIS A 29 4.20 1.35 13.56
CA HIS A 29 5.14 2.23 14.24
C HIS A 29 6.48 2.29 13.53
N ILE A 30 7.11 3.45 13.59
CA ILE A 30 8.45 3.72 13.06
C ILE A 30 9.35 4.10 14.23
N ARG A 31 10.54 3.52 14.27
CA ARG A 31 11.54 3.82 15.30
C ARG A 31 12.81 4.43 14.68
N PHE A 32 13.14 5.63 15.12
CA PHE A 32 14.42 6.30 14.87
C PHE A 32 15.27 6.25 16.15
N GLY A 33 16.24 5.33 16.23
CA GLY A 33 16.98 5.10 17.46
C GLY A 33 16.06 4.69 18.62
N ASP A 34 15.96 5.54 19.66
CA ASP A 34 15.09 5.32 20.82
C ASP A 34 13.69 5.95 20.68
N ASP A 35 13.51 6.83 19.69
CA ASP A 35 12.23 7.52 19.43
C ASP A 35 11.29 6.65 18.60
N GLU A 36 10.06 6.48 19.06
CA GLU A 36 9.01 5.71 18.38
C GLU A 36 7.83 6.61 18.00
N TYR A 37 7.34 6.42 16.78
CA TYR A 37 6.27 7.20 16.18
C TYR A 37 5.21 6.29 15.58
N ALA A 38 3.93 6.68 15.71
CA ALA A 38 2.80 6.06 15.02
C ALA A 38 2.61 6.73 13.65
N ASP A 39 2.62 5.93 12.58
CA ASP A 39 2.54 6.39 11.20
C ASP A 39 1.26 7.17 10.92
N GLY A 40 1.41 8.41 10.44
CA GLY A 40 0.29 9.32 10.16
C GLY A 40 -0.44 9.88 11.40
N VAL A 41 -0.01 9.51 12.63
CA VAL A 41 -0.62 9.95 13.89
C VAL A 41 0.32 10.85 14.68
N THR A 42 1.53 10.37 15.01
CA THR A 42 2.52 11.12 15.79
C THR A 42 3.73 11.57 14.97
N ILE A 43 3.76 11.19 13.70
CA ILE A 43 4.71 11.70 12.70
C ILE A 43 3.96 11.92 11.39
N SER A 44 4.06 13.11 10.84
CA SER A 44 3.51 13.41 9.52
C SER A 44 4.41 12.89 8.41
N HIS A 45 3.86 12.77 7.19
CA HIS A 45 4.60 12.43 5.98
C HIS A 45 5.86 13.31 5.82
N ARG A 46 5.70 14.64 5.93
CA ARG A 46 6.78 15.60 5.77
C ARG A 46 7.87 15.41 6.82
N GLU A 47 7.49 15.37 8.09
CA GLU A 47 8.44 15.21 9.21
C GLU A 47 9.23 13.89 9.10
N PHE A 48 8.56 12.81 8.67
CA PHE A 48 9.22 11.54 8.45
C PHE A 48 10.33 11.65 7.40
N TYR A 49 10.05 12.23 6.21
CA TYR A 49 11.05 12.33 5.16
C TYR A 49 12.16 13.34 5.49
N GLU A 50 11.87 14.42 6.20
CA GLU A 50 12.88 15.33 6.72
C GLU A 50 13.85 14.56 7.66
N LYS A 51 13.33 13.79 8.63
CA LYS A 51 14.13 12.94 9.50
C LYS A 51 14.88 11.83 8.75
N LEU A 52 14.25 11.18 7.79
CA LEU A 52 14.87 10.10 7.02
C LEU A 52 16.08 10.56 6.21
N ILE A 53 16.04 11.77 5.66
CA ILE A 53 17.13 12.36 4.88
C ILE A 53 18.32 12.74 5.78
N GLU A 54 18.03 13.15 7.02
CA GLU A 54 19.04 13.62 7.98
C GLU A 54 19.63 12.49 8.86
N CYS A 55 18.97 11.32 8.92
CA CYS A 55 19.40 10.25 9.82
C CYS A 55 20.64 9.50 9.33
N ASP A 56 21.59 9.26 10.25
CA ASP A 56 22.76 8.41 10.00
C ASP A 56 22.42 6.92 9.99
N THR A 57 21.40 6.53 10.74
CA THR A 57 20.93 5.14 10.87
C THR A 57 19.48 5.05 10.41
N LEU A 58 19.21 4.16 9.46
CA LEU A 58 17.86 3.98 8.93
C LEU A 58 16.89 3.54 10.04
N PRO A 59 15.67 4.08 10.02
CA PRO A 59 14.61 3.66 10.94
C PRO A 59 14.19 2.21 10.69
N THR A 60 13.45 1.67 11.64
CA THR A 60 12.80 0.36 11.57
C THR A 60 11.30 0.50 11.75
N THR A 61 10.54 -0.50 11.30
CA THR A 61 9.07 -0.53 11.49
C THR A 61 8.68 -1.68 12.39
N SER A 62 7.56 -1.51 13.12
CA SER A 62 6.90 -2.57 13.87
C SER A 62 5.44 -2.70 13.45
N LEU A 63 4.91 -3.93 13.57
CA LEU A 63 3.55 -4.31 13.20
C LEU A 63 2.50 -3.66 14.11
N VAL A 64 1.24 -3.68 13.66
CA VAL A 64 0.08 -3.41 14.53
C VAL A 64 -0.13 -4.63 15.43
N SER A 65 -0.15 -4.43 16.75
CA SER A 65 -0.29 -5.54 17.71
C SER A 65 -1.72 -6.12 17.71
N PRO A 66 -1.90 -7.39 18.15
CA PRO A 66 -3.24 -7.98 18.31
C PRO A 66 -4.17 -7.14 19.20
N THR A 67 -3.67 -6.60 20.30
CA THR A 67 -4.47 -5.77 21.23
C THR A 67 -5.07 -4.54 20.56
N VAL A 68 -4.33 -3.88 19.65
CA VAL A 68 -4.84 -2.72 18.92
C VAL A 68 -5.98 -3.12 17.97
N PHE A 69 -5.90 -4.32 17.35
CA PHE A 69 -6.99 -4.87 16.56
C PHE A 69 -8.19 -5.26 17.42
N GLU A 70 -7.98 -5.90 18.60
CA GLU A 70 -9.03 -6.26 19.55
C GLU A 70 -9.85 -5.04 19.97
N ASP A 71 -9.19 -3.95 20.35
CA ASP A 71 -9.84 -2.68 20.73
C ASP A 71 -10.71 -2.13 19.58
N ALA A 72 -10.19 -2.17 18.34
CA ALA A 72 -10.90 -1.69 17.17
C ALA A 72 -12.11 -2.59 16.81
N TYR A 73 -11.97 -3.91 16.97
CA TYR A 73 -13.05 -4.87 16.71
C TYR A 73 -14.15 -4.73 17.77
N GLU A 74 -13.79 -4.65 19.04
CA GLU A 74 -14.76 -4.46 20.13
C GLU A 74 -15.58 -3.19 19.91
N GLN A 75 -14.94 -2.09 19.56
CA GLN A 75 -15.62 -0.82 19.28
C GLN A 75 -16.63 -0.96 18.15
N ALA A 76 -16.23 -1.54 17.01
CA ALA A 76 -17.09 -1.67 15.83
C ALA A 76 -18.24 -2.66 16.06
N VAL A 77 -17.96 -3.85 16.62
CA VAL A 77 -18.96 -4.89 16.89
C VAL A 77 -19.97 -4.43 17.95
N SER A 78 -19.52 -3.71 18.98
CA SER A 78 -20.41 -3.10 19.99
C SER A 78 -21.33 -2.03 19.40
N ALA A 79 -20.91 -1.36 18.31
CA ALA A 79 -21.76 -0.44 17.54
C ALA A 79 -22.73 -1.16 16.57
N GLY A 80 -22.71 -2.49 16.54
CA GLY A 80 -23.55 -3.33 15.66
C GLY A 80 -23.05 -3.37 14.21
N GLU A 81 -21.74 -3.18 14.00
CA GLU A 81 -21.13 -3.24 12.67
C GLU A 81 -20.52 -4.64 12.43
N THR A 82 -20.55 -5.10 11.19
CA THR A 82 -19.71 -6.20 10.69
C THR A 82 -18.39 -5.60 10.19
N VAL A 83 -17.28 -6.25 10.48
CA VAL A 83 -15.94 -5.70 10.21
C VAL A 83 -15.26 -6.46 9.07
N ILE A 84 -14.77 -5.73 8.08
CA ILE A 84 -13.86 -6.26 7.05
C ILE A 84 -12.50 -5.63 7.26
N VAL A 85 -11.51 -6.46 7.56
CA VAL A 85 -10.13 -6.04 7.79
C VAL A 85 -9.29 -6.37 6.56
N ILE A 86 -8.58 -5.39 6.04
CA ILE A 86 -7.64 -5.58 4.92
C ILE A 86 -6.29 -5.06 5.40
N THR A 87 -5.27 -5.91 5.38
CA THR A 87 -3.94 -5.56 5.89
C THR A 87 -2.88 -5.65 4.80
N ILE A 88 -1.75 -5.02 5.07
CA ILE A 88 -0.52 -5.28 4.30
C ILE A 88 -0.24 -6.78 4.22
N SER A 89 0.38 -7.22 3.12
CA SER A 89 0.77 -8.62 2.91
C SER A 89 1.41 -9.27 4.13
N GLY A 90 0.90 -10.44 4.50
CA GLY A 90 1.45 -11.28 5.58
C GLY A 90 2.88 -11.76 5.33
N LYS A 91 3.39 -11.67 4.09
CA LYS A 91 4.79 -11.94 3.77
C LYS A 91 5.72 -10.73 4.01
N LEU A 92 5.17 -9.51 4.08
CA LEU A 92 5.93 -8.28 4.33
C LEU A 92 5.88 -7.85 5.79
N SER A 93 4.80 -8.17 6.51
CA SER A 93 4.59 -7.78 7.91
C SER A 93 3.78 -8.82 8.68
N GLY A 94 4.05 -8.96 9.97
CA GLY A 94 3.21 -9.76 10.88
C GLY A 94 1.84 -9.16 11.18
N THR A 95 1.49 -7.98 10.65
CA THR A 95 0.24 -7.27 10.92
C THR A 95 -0.99 -8.13 10.56
N CYS A 96 -0.98 -8.84 9.43
CA CYS A 96 -2.05 -9.75 9.04
C CYS A 96 -2.28 -10.86 10.08
N GLN A 97 -1.20 -11.44 10.61
CA GLN A 97 -1.28 -12.46 11.65
C GLN A 97 -1.83 -11.90 12.95
N SER A 98 -1.42 -10.68 13.34
CA SER A 98 -1.98 -9.96 14.50
C SER A 98 -3.49 -9.76 14.36
N ALA A 99 -3.95 -9.31 13.18
CA ALA A 99 -5.36 -9.14 12.88
C ALA A 99 -6.16 -10.45 13.00
N ARG A 100 -5.59 -11.57 12.53
CA ARG A 100 -6.24 -12.90 12.61
C ARG A 100 -6.33 -13.41 14.04
N ILE A 101 -5.27 -13.25 14.85
CA ILE A 101 -5.28 -13.63 16.26
C ILE A 101 -6.39 -12.86 17.00
N ALA A 102 -6.46 -11.54 16.79
CA ALA A 102 -7.49 -10.71 17.41
C ALA A 102 -8.92 -11.08 16.96
N ALA A 103 -9.08 -11.68 15.78
CA ALA A 103 -10.39 -12.02 15.24
C ALA A 103 -10.96 -13.36 15.77
N GLU A 104 -10.17 -14.19 16.50
CA GLU A 104 -10.59 -15.52 16.94
C GLU A 104 -11.87 -15.50 17.78
N ASP A 105 -12.09 -14.45 18.58
CA ASP A 105 -13.27 -14.29 19.43
C ASP A 105 -14.47 -13.61 18.72
N TYR A 106 -14.32 -13.26 17.42
CA TYR A 106 -15.31 -12.50 16.65
C TYR A 106 -15.84 -13.26 15.41
N GLU A 107 -15.97 -14.59 15.49
CA GLU A 107 -16.43 -15.43 14.39
C GLU A 107 -17.77 -14.92 13.81
N GLY A 108 -17.84 -14.80 12.47
CA GLY A 108 -19.00 -14.29 11.75
C GLY A 108 -19.25 -12.79 11.89
N LYS A 109 -18.36 -12.05 12.59
CA LYS A 109 -18.43 -10.58 12.74
C LYS A 109 -17.22 -9.85 12.18
N VAL A 110 -16.07 -10.50 12.21
CA VAL A 110 -14.81 -9.93 11.72
C VAL A 110 -14.23 -10.85 10.65
N PHE A 111 -13.96 -10.30 9.48
CA PHE A 111 -13.38 -10.99 8.34
C PHE A 111 -12.02 -10.37 8.02
N VAL A 112 -10.95 -11.16 8.07
CA VAL A 112 -9.58 -10.69 7.83
C VAL A 112 -9.09 -11.16 6.46
N ILE A 113 -8.76 -10.21 5.61
CA ILE A 113 -8.20 -10.40 4.28
C ILE A 113 -6.72 -9.97 4.28
N ASP A 114 -5.84 -10.89 3.92
CA ASP A 114 -4.48 -10.57 3.51
C ASP A 114 -4.55 -9.97 2.11
N SER A 115 -4.18 -8.69 1.96
CA SER A 115 -4.22 -8.04 0.65
C SER A 115 -3.28 -8.68 -0.37
N MET A 116 -2.26 -9.42 0.09
CA MET A 116 -1.13 -9.88 -0.73
C MET A 116 -0.42 -8.71 -1.43
N ASN A 117 -0.57 -7.52 -0.88
CA ASN A 117 -0.11 -6.26 -1.43
C ASN A 117 0.44 -5.34 -0.33
N ALA A 118 0.86 -4.15 -0.71
CA ALA A 118 1.31 -3.08 0.17
C ALA A 118 0.99 -1.73 -0.50
N THR A 119 1.07 -0.65 0.29
CA THR A 119 0.94 0.71 -0.19
C THR A 119 -0.36 0.93 -0.97
N ILE A 120 -0.31 1.65 -2.07
CA ILE A 120 -1.48 1.92 -2.92
C ILE A 120 -2.14 0.66 -3.49
N GLY A 121 -1.47 -0.49 -3.55
CA GLY A 121 -2.07 -1.77 -3.93
C GLY A 121 -3.02 -2.33 -2.88
N GLU A 122 -2.67 -2.22 -1.60
CA GLU A 122 -3.57 -2.49 -0.49
C GLU A 122 -4.73 -1.49 -0.46
N ARG A 123 -4.44 -0.20 -0.64
CA ARG A 123 -5.43 0.87 -0.70
C ARG A 123 -6.52 0.60 -1.73
N ILE A 124 -6.17 0.30 -2.97
CA ILE A 124 -7.19 0.08 -4.02
C ILE A 124 -8.06 -1.15 -3.76
N LEU A 125 -7.56 -2.14 -3.01
CA LEU A 125 -8.38 -3.25 -2.55
C LEU A 125 -9.42 -2.80 -1.52
N VAL A 126 -9.04 -1.93 -0.57
CA VAL A 126 -9.98 -1.31 0.38
C VAL A 126 -11.03 -0.47 -0.36
N GLU A 127 -10.59 0.38 -1.29
CA GLU A 127 -11.49 1.22 -2.10
C GLU A 127 -12.46 0.38 -2.94
N TYR A 128 -12.02 -0.76 -3.46
CA TYR A 128 -12.90 -1.68 -4.17
C TYR A 128 -13.94 -2.31 -3.24
N GLY A 129 -13.56 -2.70 -2.03
CA GLY A 129 -14.49 -3.14 -1.00
C GLY A 129 -15.55 -2.10 -0.67
N LEU A 130 -15.16 -0.83 -0.56
CA LEU A 130 -16.06 0.29 -0.35
C LEU A 130 -17.04 0.50 -1.52
N GLN A 131 -16.59 0.37 -2.77
CA GLN A 131 -17.47 0.41 -3.95
C GLN A 131 -18.50 -0.71 -3.92
N LEU A 132 -18.11 -1.93 -3.54
CA LEU A 132 -19.01 -3.06 -3.41
C LEU A 132 -20.06 -2.85 -2.30
N LYS A 133 -19.64 -2.27 -1.16
CA LYS A 133 -20.54 -1.85 -0.09
C LYS A 133 -21.57 -0.83 -0.58
N ASP A 134 -21.12 0.20 -1.30
CA ASP A 134 -21.98 1.25 -1.86
C ASP A 134 -22.99 0.68 -2.89
N GLN A 135 -22.68 -0.46 -3.52
CA GLN A 135 -23.57 -1.23 -4.37
C GLN A 135 -24.57 -2.10 -3.58
N GLY A 136 -24.52 -2.08 -2.25
CA GLY A 136 -25.45 -2.79 -1.37
C GLY A 136 -25.11 -4.27 -1.15
N LYS A 137 -23.88 -4.70 -1.40
CA LYS A 137 -23.45 -6.07 -1.11
C LYS A 137 -23.26 -6.28 0.39
N SER A 138 -23.56 -7.50 0.85
CA SER A 138 -23.26 -7.93 2.23
C SER A 138 -21.76 -8.08 2.49
N ALA A 139 -21.37 -8.10 3.77
CA ALA A 139 -19.97 -8.30 4.14
C ALA A 139 -19.40 -9.62 3.59
N GLU A 140 -20.16 -10.71 3.65
CA GLU A 140 -19.72 -12.02 3.14
C GLU A 140 -19.52 -11.99 1.61
N GLU A 141 -20.43 -11.34 0.86
CA GLU A 141 -20.29 -11.17 -0.59
C GLU A 141 -19.04 -10.35 -0.93
N ILE A 142 -18.81 -9.24 -0.20
CA ILE A 142 -17.64 -8.37 -0.38
C ILE A 142 -16.36 -9.18 -0.14
N VAL A 143 -16.26 -9.89 0.97
CA VAL A 143 -15.10 -10.72 1.32
C VAL A 143 -14.83 -11.76 0.23
N SER A 144 -15.86 -12.47 -0.22
CA SER A 144 -15.74 -13.48 -1.29
C SER A 144 -15.21 -12.88 -2.60
N ILE A 145 -15.66 -11.68 -2.96
CA ILE A 145 -15.20 -10.98 -4.16
C ILE A 145 -13.76 -10.51 -3.98
N LEU A 146 -13.42 -9.84 -2.87
CA LEU A 146 -12.09 -9.32 -2.62
C LEU A 146 -11.03 -10.42 -2.57
N GLU A 147 -11.33 -11.56 -1.92
CA GLU A 147 -10.44 -12.73 -1.87
C GLU A 147 -10.11 -13.28 -3.27
N LYS A 148 -11.05 -13.23 -4.19
CA LYS A 148 -10.85 -13.66 -5.57
C LYS A 148 -10.11 -12.62 -6.42
N GLU A 149 -10.44 -11.35 -6.25
CA GLU A 149 -9.99 -10.28 -7.14
C GLU A 149 -8.64 -9.67 -6.71
N LYS A 150 -8.20 -9.85 -5.45
CA LYS A 150 -6.92 -9.31 -4.95
C LYS A 150 -5.69 -9.76 -5.75
N SER A 151 -5.75 -10.96 -6.36
CA SER A 151 -4.66 -11.46 -7.20
C SER A 151 -4.53 -10.76 -8.55
N LYS A 152 -5.53 -9.97 -8.94
CA LYS A 152 -5.52 -9.16 -10.17
C LYS A 152 -4.95 -7.75 -9.97
N ILE A 153 -4.49 -7.44 -8.77
CA ILE A 153 -3.87 -6.16 -8.48
C ILE A 153 -2.40 -6.21 -8.86
N HIS A 154 -2.01 -5.30 -9.73
CA HIS A 154 -0.62 -5.00 -10.04
C HIS A 154 -0.18 -3.78 -9.24
N THR A 155 0.89 -3.93 -8.46
CA THR A 155 1.55 -2.82 -7.76
C THR A 155 3.01 -2.80 -8.16
N MET A 156 3.44 -1.72 -8.79
CA MET A 156 4.78 -1.55 -9.33
C MET A 156 5.38 -0.23 -8.87
N GLY A 157 6.71 -0.20 -8.74
CA GLY A 157 7.42 1.00 -8.33
C GLY A 157 8.74 1.18 -9.05
N LEU A 158 9.04 2.43 -9.41
CA LEU A 158 10.35 2.90 -9.83
C LEU A 158 11.04 3.53 -8.64
N LEU A 159 12.14 2.93 -8.17
CA LEU A 159 12.83 3.35 -6.97
C LEU A 159 14.12 4.11 -7.29
N ASP A 160 14.58 4.90 -6.33
CA ASP A 160 15.91 5.51 -6.39
C ASP A 160 17.02 4.49 -6.15
N THR A 161 16.81 3.60 -5.17
CA THR A 161 17.76 2.55 -4.78
C THR A 161 17.02 1.36 -4.16
N LEU A 162 17.69 0.19 -4.10
CA LEU A 162 17.21 -0.98 -3.36
C LEU A 162 17.73 -1.03 -1.92
N GLU A 163 18.52 -0.04 -1.50
CA GLU A 163 19.21 -0.07 -0.21
C GLU A 163 18.24 -0.20 0.96
N TYR A 164 17.15 0.58 0.95
CA TYR A 164 16.13 0.57 1.98
C TYR A 164 15.42 -0.79 2.08
N LEU A 165 14.98 -1.34 0.95
CA LEU A 165 14.35 -2.67 0.89
C LEU A 165 15.27 -3.77 1.40
N LYS A 166 16.56 -3.72 1.05
CA LYS A 166 17.55 -4.69 1.51
C LYS A 166 17.85 -4.59 3.00
N LYS A 167 18.11 -3.39 3.50
CA LYS A 167 18.36 -3.14 4.92
C LYS A 167 17.12 -3.48 5.76
N GLY A 168 15.92 -3.20 5.23
CA GLY A 168 14.65 -3.56 5.84
C GLY A 168 14.32 -5.06 5.75
N GLY A 169 15.01 -5.84 4.94
CA GLY A 169 14.76 -7.28 4.76
C GLY A 169 13.46 -7.61 4.00
N ARG A 170 12.88 -6.67 3.25
CA ARG A 170 11.65 -6.85 2.47
C ARG A 170 11.88 -7.17 1.01
N ILE A 171 13.13 -7.35 0.60
CA ILE A 171 13.50 -7.93 -0.69
C ILE A 171 14.59 -8.98 -0.48
N SER A 172 14.57 -10.04 -1.29
CA SER A 172 15.55 -11.13 -1.19
C SER A 172 16.98 -10.62 -1.28
N SER A 173 17.86 -11.12 -0.40
CA SER A 173 19.29 -10.82 -0.40
C SER A 173 20.02 -11.28 -1.67
N THR A 174 19.40 -12.21 -2.43
CA THR A 174 19.95 -12.72 -3.71
C THR A 174 19.79 -11.74 -4.85
N VAL A 175 18.92 -10.73 -4.71
CA VAL A 175 18.83 -9.63 -5.69
C VAL A 175 20.16 -8.90 -5.73
N ALA A 176 20.84 -8.97 -6.87
CA ALA A 176 22.16 -8.39 -7.05
C ALA A 176 22.15 -6.88 -6.76
N PHE A 177 23.02 -6.46 -5.83
CA PHE A 177 23.19 -5.07 -5.49
C PHE A 177 23.73 -4.28 -6.70
N ILE A 178 23.02 -3.23 -7.06
CA ILE A 178 23.45 -2.28 -8.08
C ILE A 178 24.16 -1.15 -7.34
N GLY A 179 25.25 -1.48 -6.65
CA GLY A 179 26.07 -0.48 -5.99
C GLY A 179 26.88 0.31 -7.02
N GLY A 180 26.84 1.63 -6.93
CA GLY A 180 27.79 2.52 -7.58
C GLY A 180 27.56 2.85 -9.07
N ALA A 181 26.58 2.29 -9.74
CA ALA A 181 26.26 2.71 -11.12
C ALA A 181 25.35 3.93 -11.10
N LEU A 182 25.92 5.09 -11.40
CA LEU A 182 25.22 6.38 -11.45
C LEU A 182 23.94 6.27 -12.32
N ALA A 183 22.81 6.72 -11.79
CA ALA A 183 21.53 6.82 -12.45
C ALA A 183 20.84 5.48 -12.85
N ILE A 184 21.21 4.34 -12.24
CA ILE A 184 20.43 3.10 -12.40
C ILE A 184 19.28 3.10 -11.41
N LYS A 185 18.04 3.03 -11.94
CA LYS A 185 16.80 3.00 -11.19
C LYS A 185 16.22 1.58 -11.19
N PRO A 186 16.05 0.92 -10.04
CA PRO A 186 15.35 -0.36 -9.96
C PRO A 186 13.85 -0.20 -10.22
N VAL A 187 13.28 -1.18 -10.91
CA VAL A 187 11.83 -1.35 -11.04
C VAL A 187 11.43 -2.61 -10.30
N VAL A 188 10.50 -2.47 -9.37
CA VAL A 188 10.02 -3.55 -8.52
C VAL A 188 8.51 -3.73 -8.69
N ALA A 189 7.99 -4.89 -8.27
CA ALA A 189 6.56 -5.12 -8.14
C ALA A 189 6.28 -5.93 -6.87
N VAL A 190 5.05 -5.88 -6.43
CA VAL A 190 4.51 -6.86 -5.48
C VAL A 190 3.95 -8.02 -6.29
N SER A 191 4.42 -9.23 -6.02
CA SER A 191 3.96 -10.46 -6.66
C SER A 191 3.81 -11.53 -5.59
N ASP A 192 2.65 -12.17 -5.54
CA ASP A 192 2.32 -13.16 -4.51
C ASP A 192 2.62 -12.68 -3.08
N GLY A 193 2.41 -11.39 -2.82
CA GLY A 193 2.64 -10.78 -1.51
C GLY A 193 4.10 -10.46 -1.17
N GLU A 194 5.04 -10.64 -2.07
CA GLU A 194 6.47 -10.36 -1.90
C GLU A 194 6.94 -9.29 -2.88
N ILE A 195 7.98 -8.53 -2.49
CA ILE A 195 8.60 -7.58 -3.40
C ILE A 195 9.62 -8.30 -4.28
N ILE A 196 9.39 -8.24 -5.58
CA ILE A 196 10.26 -8.78 -6.61
C ILE A 196 10.88 -7.66 -7.47
N MET A 197 12.03 -7.93 -8.02
CA MET A 197 12.67 -7.03 -8.97
C MET A 197 12.25 -7.40 -10.39
N LEU A 198 11.57 -6.47 -11.08
CA LEU A 198 11.20 -6.63 -12.50
C LEU A 198 12.36 -6.30 -13.43
N GLY A 199 13.18 -5.32 -13.05
CA GLY A 199 14.31 -4.91 -13.89
C GLY A 199 14.98 -3.62 -13.43
N LYS A 200 15.76 -3.05 -14.36
CA LYS A 200 16.58 -1.86 -14.15
C LYS A 200 16.40 -0.91 -15.33
N ALA A 201 16.35 0.38 -15.03
CA ALA A 201 16.33 1.42 -16.03
C ALA A 201 17.45 2.44 -15.79
N ARG A 202 17.96 3.05 -16.84
CA ARG A 202 18.94 4.14 -16.72
C ARG A 202 18.21 5.49 -16.81
N GLY A 203 18.14 6.18 -15.68
CA GLY A 203 17.43 7.44 -15.54
C GLY A 203 15.91 7.29 -15.43
N SER A 204 15.23 8.35 -14.98
CA SER A 204 13.79 8.34 -14.71
C SER A 204 12.93 8.12 -15.95
N LYS A 205 13.30 8.69 -17.12
CA LYS A 205 12.55 8.53 -18.37
C LYS A 205 12.48 7.06 -18.83
N ASN A 206 13.60 6.34 -18.79
CA ASN A 206 13.58 4.91 -19.12
C ASN A 206 12.85 4.09 -18.05
N GLY A 207 12.87 4.56 -16.80
CA GLY A 207 12.08 3.99 -15.71
C GLY A 207 10.59 4.14 -15.97
N SER A 208 10.14 5.35 -16.31
CA SER A 208 8.75 5.63 -16.69
C SER A 208 8.31 4.73 -17.85
N ASN A 209 9.11 4.65 -18.91
CA ASN A 209 8.84 3.78 -20.06
C ASN A 209 8.82 2.29 -19.69
N PHE A 210 9.57 1.90 -18.64
CA PHE A 210 9.53 0.51 -18.16
C PHE A 210 8.18 0.23 -17.49
N LEU A 211 7.72 1.10 -16.59
CA LEU A 211 6.41 0.97 -15.93
C LEU A 211 5.27 0.93 -16.96
N ILE A 212 5.29 1.81 -17.95
CA ILE A 212 4.29 1.84 -19.02
C ILE A 212 4.21 0.48 -19.75
N ARG A 213 5.35 -0.08 -20.12
CA ARG A 213 5.39 -1.41 -20.80
C ARG A 213 4.89 -2.54 -19.90
N GLU A 214 5.14 -2.49 -18.60
CA GLU A 214 4.62 -3.51 -17.68
C GLU A 214 3.10 -3.40 -17.51
N ILE A 215 2.55 -2.17 -17.51
CA ILE A 215 1.10 -1.94 -17.54
C ILE A 215 0.48 -2.50 -18.83
N GLU A 216 1.10 -2.24 -19.98
CA GLU A 216 0.64 -2.77 -21.27
C GLU A 216 0.70 -4.31 -21.32
N LYS A 217 1.71 -4.95 -20.72
CA LYS A 217 1.81 -6.41 -20.62
C LYS A 217 0.74 -7.03 -19.73
N ALA A 218 0.24 -6.28 -18.76
CA ALA A 218 -0.85 -6.67 -17.89
C ALA A 218 -2.23 -6.38 -18.52
N ASP A 219 -2.31 -6.25 -19.84
CA ASP A 219 -3.53 -5.93 -20.60
C ASP A 219 -4.16 -4.57 -20.23
N GLY A 220 -3.35 -3.67 -19.62
CA GLY A 220 -3.76 -2.31 -19.27
C GLY A 220 -4.45 -2.20 -17.91
N VAL A 221 -5.08 -1.05 -17.69
CA VAL A 221 -5.75 -0.69 -16.45
C VAL A 221 -7.26 -0.87 -16.60
N ASP A 222 -7.89 -1.63 -15.72
CA ASP A 222 -9.35 -1.66 -15.61
C ASP A 222 -9.85 -0.40 -14.90
N PHE A 223 -10.18 0.64 -15.66
CA PHE A 223 -10.68 1.92 -15.14
C PHE A 223 -12.09 1.86 -14.54
N SER A 224 -12.78 0.72 -14.60
CA SER A 224 -14.04 0.51 -13.86
C SER A 224 -13.81 0.23 -12.38
N ARG A 225 -12.57 -0.04 -11.99
CA ARG A 225 -12.12 -0.34 -10.63
C ARG A 225 -11.17 0.74 -10.12
N PRO A 226 -10.90 0.79 -8.80
CA PRO A 226 -9.92 1.73 -8.25
C PRO A 226 -8.52 1.50 -8.81
N PHE A 227 -7.82 2.58 -9.04
CA PHE A 227 -6.39 2.61 -9.32
C PHE A 227 -5.77 3.79 -8.58
N CYS A 228 -4.47 3.77 -8.37
CA CYS A 228 -3.80 4.85 -7.65
C CYS A 228 -2.35 5.00 -8.10
N LEU A 229 -1.88 6.23 -8.11
CA LEU A 229 -0.47 6.59 -8.25
C LEU A 229 0.06 7.08 -6.91
N GLY A 230 1.36 6.87 -6.68
CA GLY A 230 1.98 7.28 -5.42
C GLY A 230 3.40 7.76 -5.59
N TYR A 231 3.87 8.51 -4.59
CA TYR A 231 5.27 8.94 -4.53
C TYR A 231 5.78 8.97 -3.10
N THR A 232 7.10 8.90 -2.96
CA THR A 232 7.83 9.03 -1.70
C THR A 232 8.73 10.26 -1.71
N GLY A 233 8.98 10.84 -0.53
CA GLY A 233 9.84 12.01 -0.38
C GLY A 233 9.06 13.31 -0.25
N LEU A 234 9.78 14.43 -0.32
CA LEU A 234 9.25 15.78 -0.08
C LEU A 234 8.72 16.47 -1.35
N SER A 235 8.94 15.87 -2.52
CA SER A 235 8.54 16.43 -3.83
C SER A 235 7.89 15.35 -4.69
N ASP A 236 6.83 15.72 -5.40
CA ASP A 236 6.12 14.89 -6.36
C ASP A 236 6.62 15.07 -7.82
N GLU A 237 7.70 15.83 -8.03
CA GLU A 237 8.22 16.14 -9.37
C GLU A 237 8.44 14.91 -10.25
N LEU A 238 8.96 13.81 -9.67
CA LEU A 238 9.17 12.54 -10.40
C LEU A 238 7.85 11.90 -10.78
N LEU A 239 6.83 11.97 -9.92
CA LEU A 239 5.49 11.50 -10.23
C LEU A 239 4.86 12.35 -11.33
N GLN A 240 4.93 13.68 -11.24
CA GLN A 240 4.39 14.57 -12.27
C GLN A 240 5.06 14.33 -13.64
N LYS A 241 6.36 14.06 -13.63
CA LYS A 241 7.07 13.67 -14.84
C LYS A 241 6.58 12.32 -15.38
N TYR A 242 6.37 11.33 -14.51
CA TYR A 242 5.82 10.04 -14.91
C TYR A 242 4.42 10.19 -15.52
N ILE A 243 3.55 10.98 -14.89
CA ILE A 243 2.19 11.28 -15.39
C ILE A 243 2.25 11.90 -16.78
N HIS A 244 3.14 12.87 -16.98
CA HIS A 244 3.33 13.50 -18.28
C HIS A 244 3.87 12.51 -19.34
N ASP A 245 4.88 11.71 -18.97
CA ASP A 245 5.47 10.70 -19.87
C ASP A 245 4.49 9.57 -20.21
N SER A 246 3.45 9.35 -19.40
CA SER A 246 2.42 8.30 -19.53
C SER A 246 1.01 8.85 -19.82
N GLU A 247 0.91 10.10 -20.29
CA GLU A 247 -0.38 10.77 -20.53
C GLU A 247 -1.36 9.93 -21.36
N ASP A 248 -0.86 9.21 -22.34
CA ASP A 248 -1.68 8.37 -23.21
C ASP A 248 -2.41 7.23 -22.48
N LEU A 249 -1.92 6.80 -21.31
CA LEU A 249 -2.59 5.79 -20.49
C LEU A 249 -3.83 6.34 -19.77
N TRP A 250 -3.84 7.63 -19.40
CA TRP A 250 -4.80 8.18 -18.45
C TRP A 250 -5.80 9.16 -19.05
N LYS A 251 -5.44 9.90 -20.09
CA LYS A 251 -6.15 11.08 -20.61
C LYS A 251 -7.61 10.84 -20.99
N ASP A 252 -7.95 9.65 -21.45
CA ASP A 252 -9.29 9.31 -21.90
C ASP A 252 -10.20 8.77 -20.77
N TYR A 253 -9.61 8.45 -19.60
CA TYR A 253 -10.28 7.73 -18.53
C TYR A 253 -10.38 8.50 -17.22
N ALA A 254 -9.45 9.40 -16.94
CA ALA A 254 -9.45 10.17 -15.71
C ALA A 254 -9.14 11.64 -15.95
N LYS A 255 -10.03 12.51 -15.49
CA LYS A 255 -9.80 13.96 -15.47
C LYS A 255 -8.84 14.36 -14.36
N GLU A 256 -8.92 13.67 -13.23
CA GLU A 256 -8.03 13.81 -12.08
C GLU A 256 -7.53 12.42 -11.71
N LEU A 257 -6.22 12.26 -11.59
CA LEU A 257 -5.61 11.01 -11.18
C LEU A 257 -5.64 10.87 -9.67
N PRO A 258 -6.03 9.72 -9.12
CA PRO A 258 -5.93 9.46 -7.70
C PRO A 258 -4.44 9.34 -7.31
N ILE A 259 -3.96 10.28 -6.52
CA ILE A 259 -2.57 10.36 -6.06
C ILE A 259 -2.52 10.19 -4.55
N SER A 260 -1.55 9.42 -4.07
CA SER A 260 -1.22 9.27 -2.67
C SER A 260 0.23 9.64 -2.37
N THR A 261 0.45 10.29 -1.23
CA THR A 261 1.78 10.33 -0.60
C THR A 261 1.99 9.03 0.15
N LEU A 262 3.13 8.35 -0.09
CA LEU A 262 3.45 7.11 0.61
C LEU A 262 4.07 7.44 1.97
N GLY A 263 3.45 6.91 3.05
CA GLY A 263 3.72 7.27 4.43
C GLY A 263 5.04 6.73 4.98
N ALA A 264 5.18 6.85 6.31
CA ALA A 264 6.44 6.55 6.98
C ALA A 264 6.75 5.05 7.00
N THR A 265 5.75 4.19 7.12
CA THR A 265 5.93 2.73 7.06
C THR A 265 6.54 2.31 5.73
N ILE A 266 5.93 2.72 4.63
CA ILE A 266 6.41 2.40 3.27
C ILE A 266 7.73 3.11 2.99
N GLY A 267 7.83 4.40 3.33
CA GLY A 267 9.04 5.20 3.15
C GLY A 267 10.28 4.62 3.82
N THR A 268 10.15 4.00 5.00
CA THR A 268 11.22 3.31 5.70
C THR A 268 11.87 2.21 4.85
N HIS A 269 11.06 1.49 4.06
CA HIS A 269 11.53 0.35 3.25
C HIS A 269 11.81 0.71 1.79
N VAL A 270 11.18 1.76 1.26
CA VAL A 270 11.32 2.16 -0.15
C VAL A 270 12.30 3.32 -0.32
N GLY A 271 12.43 4.17 0.71
CA GLY A 271 13.22 5.39 0.66
C GLY A 271 12.54 6.52 -0.12
N PRO A 272 13.15 7.71 -0.16
CA PRO A 272 12.64 8.84 -0.90
C PRO A 272 12.87 8.68 -2.42
N GLY A 273 12.09 9.42 -3.22
CA GLY A 273 12.27 9.50 -4.68
C GLY A 273 11.73 8.31 -5.47
N ALA A 274 10.78 7.56 -4.89
CA ALA A 274 10.06 6.52 -5.62
C ALA A 274 8.78 7.05 -6.26
N VAL A 275 8.39 6.40 -7.35
CA VAL A 275 7.08 6.54 -8.01
C VAL A 275 6.45 5.15 -8.05
N ALA A 276 5.18 5.06 -7.69
CA ALA A 276 4.43 3.82 -7.66
C ALA A 276 3.12 3.95 -8.46
N VAL A 277 2.66 2.83 -8.99
CA VAL A 277 1.35 2.69 -9.63
C VAL A 277 0.71 1.39 -9.18
N ALA A 278 -0.59 1.44 -8.86
CA ALA A 278 -1.38 0.25 -8.58
C ALA A 278 -2.70 0.29 -9.35
N PHE A 279 -3.10 -0.85 -9.88
CA PHE A 279 -4.30 -0.99 -10.68
C PHE A 279 -4.77 -2.46 -10.72
N PHE A 280 -6.03 -2.67 -11.09
CA PHE A 280 -6.53 -3.99 -11.45
C PHE A 280 -6.32 -4.23 -12.94
N GLU A 281 -5.87 -5.43 -13.31
CA GLU A 281 -5.92 -5.91 -14.70
C GLU A 281 -7.36 -6.22 -15.14
N HIS A 282 -7.60 -6.26 -16.45
CA HIS A 282 -8.91 -6.61 -17.03
C HIS A 282 -9.38 -8.04 -16.76
#